data_36ff9dbd80c5418358512e06a7e20d37
#
_entry.id   36ff9dbd80c5418358512e06a7e20d37
#
_cell.length_a   1.000
_cell.length_b   1.000
_cell.length_c   1.000
_cell.angle_alpha   90.00
_cell.angle_beta   90.00
_cell.angle_gamma   90.00
#
_symmetry.space_group_name_H-M   'P 1'
#
loop_
_entity.id
_entity.type
_entity.pdbx_description
1 polymer ?
#
loop_
_entity_poly.entity_id
_entity_poly.type
_entity_poly.pdbx_seq_one_letter_code
_entity_poly.pdbx_strand_id
1 'polypeptide(L)'
;MLYICALKHNYVANKRMMVSRDALEKVVKEDMAGIWNVLTSEEKRVVIDNFTIHNYKRNQIIYAEKETPEYLWCLLEGKVKKYKEGIGGRQQIIRLIRPIQYFGHRAYFANEPYVSGAIAMEPSVVGTIPMKIVEELIDGNRQLAWFFIHELSHNLGRSDTKIVNLTQKHIRGRLAEALVVLIDNYGFEEDGETLNIYMSREDLANLSNMTTSNAIRTLSSFVNEHVIVVDGRRIKVLNEPILRKISKFG
;
A
#
# COMPACT_ATOMS: atom_id res chain seq x y z
N MET A 1 -19.14 -10.81 -1.62
CA MET A 1 -17.77 -11.32 -1.70
C MET A 1 -17.51 -12.22 -2.92
N LEU A 2 -18.28 -13.29 -3.15
CA LEU A 2 -18.11 -14.21 -4.31
C LEU A 2 -18.30 -13.55 -5.71
N TYR A 3 -19.16 -12.54 -5.84
CA TYR A 3 -19.46 -11.91 -7.15
C TYR A 3 -18.33 -10.96 -7.61
N ILE A 4 -17.68 -10.26 -6.67
CA ILE A 4 -16.51 -9.40 -6.95
C ILE A 4 -15.31 -10.25 -7.34
N CYS A 5 -15.12 -11.40 -6.68
CA CYS A 5 -14.08 -12.37 -7.03
C CYS A 5 -14.28 -12.93 -8.45
N ALA A 6 -15.52 -13.20 -8.87
CA ALA A 6 -15.84 -13.67 -10.21
C ALA A 6 -15.62 -12.60 -11.29
N LEU A 7 -15.95 -11.33 -11.02
CA LEU A 7 -15.68 -10.20 -11.91
C LEU A 7 -14.16 -9.93 -12.00
N LYS A 8 -13.47 -10.01 -10.89
CA LYS A 8 -12.00 -9.87 -10.82
C LYS A 8 -11.28 -11.02 -11.55
N HIS A 9 -11.76 -12.26 -11.45
CA HIS A 9 -11.18 -13.42 -12.15
C HIS A 9 -11.44 -13.41 -13.68
N ASN A 10 -12.62 -13.03 -14.12
CA ASN A 10 -12.95 -12.93 -15.56
C ASN A 10 -12.22 -11.76 -16.24
N TYR A 11 -11.85 -10.71 -15.50
CA TYR A 11 -11.09 -9.59 -16.03
C TYR A 11 -9.61 -9.94 -16.30
N VAL A 12 -9.05 -10.92 -15.58
CA VAL A 12 -7.67 -11.41 -15.77
C VAL A 12 -7.50 -12.22 -17.06
N ALA A 13 -8.59 -12.81 -17.60
CA ALA A 13 -8.53 -13.77 -18.71
C ALA A 13 -8.67 -13.15 -20.11
N ASN A 14 -9.18 -11.91 -20.29
CA ASN A 14 -9.40 -11.37 -21.63
C ASN A 14 -9.22 -9.85 -21.76
N LYS A 15 -8.54 -9.42 -22.83
CA LYS A 15 -8.42 -8.06 -23.33
C LYS A 15 -9.78 -7.34 -23.33
N ARG A 16 -9.86 -6.19 -22.62
CA ARG A 16 -10.99 -5.23 -22.70
C ARG A 16 -12.39 -5.85 -22.64
N MET A 17 -12.73 -6.52 -21.55
CA MET A 17 -14.15 -6.64 -21.24
C MET A 17 -14.63 -5.29 -20.70
N MET A 18 -15.64 -4.71 -21.35
CA MET A 18 -16.39 -3.58 -20.83
C MET A 18 -17.07 -4.07 -19.53
N VAL A 19 -16.53 -3.67 -18.39
CA VAL A 19 -17.21 -3.87 -17.10
C VAL A 19 -18.53 -3.12 -17.18
N SER A 20 -19.65 -3.76 -16.85
CA SER A 20 -20.94 -3.07 -16.86
C SER A 20 -20.90 -1.90 -15.86
N ARG A 21 -21.62 -0.82 -16.15
CA ARG A 21 -21.69 0.36 -15.28
C ARG A 21 -22.08 -0.02 -13.84
N ASP A 22 -23.06 -0.92 -13.69
CA ASP A 22 -23.50 -1.41 -12.37
C ASP A 22 -22.42 -2.16 -11.60
N ALA A 23 -21.62 -2.97 -12.31
CA ALA A 23 -20.51 -3.68 -11.71
C ALA A 23 -19.37 -2.72 -11.28
N LEU A 24 -19.10 -1.69 -12.08
CA LEU A 24 -18.14 -0.64 -11.76
C LEU A 24 -18.62 0.19 -10.55
N GLU A 25 -19.89 0.57 -10.53
CA GLU A 25 -20.51 1.30 -9.43
C GLU A 25 -20.40 0.52 -8.13
N LYS A 26 -20.63 -0.79 -8.16
CA LYS A 26 -20.49 -1.64 -6.99
C LYS A 26 -19.04 -1.67 -6.47
N VAL A 27 -18.06 -1.85 -7.35
CA VAL A 27 -16.64 -1.83 -7.01
C VAL A 27 -16.24 -0.48 -6.41
N VAL A 28 -16.61 0.63 -7.05
CA VAL A 28 -16.30 1.98 -6.56
C VAL A 28 -16.94 2.23 -5.19
N LYS A 29 -18.21 1.83 -5.02
CA LYS A 29 -18.93 2.00 -3.75
C LYS A 29 -18.32 1.20 -2.61
N GLU A 30 -17.93 -0.04 -2.84
CA GLU A 30 -17.38 -0.94 -1.82
C GLU A 30 -15.90 -0.62 -1.53
N ASP A 31 -15.10 -0.41 -2.57
CA ASP A 31 -13.65 -0.25 -2.45
C ASP A 31 -13.20 1.23 -2.31
N MET A 32 -14.08 2.20 -2.52
CA MET A 32 -13.79 3.63 -2.38
C MET A 32 -14.67 4.32 -1.32
N ALA A 33 -15.16 3.59 -0.33
CA ALA A 33 -16.13 4.08 0.63
C ALA A 33 -15.75 5.42 1.29
N GLY A 34 -14.46 5.67 1.57
CA GLY A 34 -13.98 6.94 2.15
C GLY A 34 -14.32 8.16 1.30
N ILE A 35 -14.04 8.13 -0.01
CA ILE A 35 -14.40 9.19 -0.96
C ILE A 35 -15.90 9.11 -1.28
N TRP A 36 -16.42 7.90 -1.55
CA TRP A 36 -17.79 7.69 -1.98
C TRP A 36 -18.84 8.27 -1.04
N ASN A 37 -18.62 8.18 0.27
CA ASN A 37 -19.57 8.62 1.27
C ASN A 37 -19.72 10.15 1.38
N VAL A 38 -18.74 10.91 0.90
CA VAL A 38 -18.77 12.38 0.93
C VAL A 38 -19.26 13.00 -0.40
N LEU A 39 -19.48 12.18 -1.43
CA LEU A 39 -19.94 12.63 -2.74
C LEU A 39 -21.46 12.67 -2.84
N THR A 40 -21.98 13.65 -3.54
CA THR A 40 -23.38 13.74 -3.98
C THR A 40 -23.68 12.70 -5.06
N SER A 41 -24.95 12.49 -5.39
CA SER A 41 -25.34 11.54 -6.45
C SER A 41 -24.82 11.93 -7.82
N GLU A 42 -24.70 13.22 -8.12
CA GLU A 42 -24.16 13.74 -9.38
C GLU A 42 -22.64 13.54 -9.45
N GLU A 43 -21.92 13.88 -8.38
CA GLU A 43 -20.48 13.66 -8.28
C GLU A 43 -20.10 12.17 -8.37
N LYS A 44 -20.92 11.28 -7.79
CA LYS A 44 -20.77 9.82 -7.93
C LYS A 44 -20.82 9.38 -9.39
N ARG A 45 -21.72 9.95 -10.19
CA ARG A 45 -21.78 9.66 -11.63
C ARG A 45 -20.52 10.12 -12.34
N VAL A 46 -20.03 11.33 -12.04
CA VAL A 46 -18.78 11.86 -12.60
C VAL A 46 -17.61 10.93 -12.29
N VAL A 47 -17.50 10.44 -11.04
CA VAL A 47 -16.47 9.47 -10.64
C VAL A 47 -16.58 8.18 -11.45
N ILE A 48 -17.78 7.58 -11.56
CA ILE A 48 -17.99 6.33 -12.28
C ILE A 48 -17.63 6.49 -13.77
N ASP A 49 -18.04 7.60 -14.38
CA ASP A 49 -17.80 7.85 -15.81
C ASP A 49 -16.30 8.06 -16.15
N ASN A 50 -15.49 8.42 -15.15
CA ASN A 50 -14.06 8.65 -15.27
C ASN A 50 -13.17 7.60 -14.56
N PHE A 51 -13.79 6.55 -13.99
CA PHE A 51 -13.06 5.50 -13.29
C PHE A 51 -12.58 4.42 -14.24
N THR A 52 -11.30 4.08 -14.18
CA THR A 52 -10.71 3.02 -15.00
C THR A 52 -10.02 1.99 -14.13
N ILE A 53 -10.11 0.71 -14.51
CA ILE A 53 -9.47 -0.41 -13.78
C ILE A 53 -8.27 -0.93 -14.58
N HIS A 54 -7.15 -1.12 -13.90
CA HIS A 54 -5.91 -1.62 -14.44
C HIS A 54 -5.44 -2.85 -13.67
N ASN A 55 -4.89 -3.84 -14.41
CA ASN A 55 -4.29 -5.03 -13.82
C ASN A 55 -2.78 -4.94 -13.90
N TYR A 56 -2.12 -5.21 -12.80
CA TYR A 56 -0.67 -5.23 -12.69
C TYR A 56 -0.18 -6.61 -12.28
N LYS A 57 0.84 -7.09 -12.98
CA LYS A 57 1.57 -8.30 -12.61
C LYS A 57 2.51 -8.00 -11.45
N ARG A 58 2.91 -9.04 -10.72
CA ARG A 58 3.95 -8.91 -9.71
C ARG A 58 5.21 -8.23 -10.28
N ASN A 59 5.78 -7.30 -9.52
CA ASN A 59 6.92 -6.46 -9.86
C ASN A 59 6.69 -5.49 -11.03
N GLN A 60 5.47 -5.33 -11.51
CA GLN A 60 5.16 -4.33 -12.52
C GLN A 60 5.08 -2.94 -11.87
N ILE A 61 5.73 -1.97 -12.51
CA ILE A 61 5.71 -0.56 -12.10
C ILE A 61 4.32 0.02 -12.43
N ILE A 62 3.73 0.70 -11.45
CA ILE A 62 2.46 1.42 -11.60
C ILE A 62 2.75 2.85 -12.07
N TYR A 63 3.70 3.51 -11.43
CA TYR A 63 4.30 4.76 -11.88
C TYR A 63 5.74 4.87 -11.35
N ALA A 64 6.58 5.59 -12.05
CA ALA A 64 7.97 5.80 -11.69
C ALA A 64 8.21 7.15 -10.99
N GLU A 65 9.35 7.27 -10.29
CA GLU A 65 9.82 8.54 -9.76
C GLU A 65 10.07 9.52 -10.93
N LYS A 66 9.76 10.81 -10.75
CA LYS A 66 9.85 11.91 -11.71
C LYS A 66 8.77 11.94 -12.79
N GLU A 67 7.87 10.96 -12.88
CA GLU A 67 6.70 11.07 -13.76
C GLU A 67 5.71 12.12 -13.25
N THR A 68 4.92 12.67 -14.16
CA THR A 68 3.86 13.64 -13.86
C THR A 68 2.68 12.94 -13.18
N PRO A 69 2.14 13.47 -12.06
CA PRO A 69 1.02 12.86 -11.36
C PRO A 69 -0.31 13.20 -12.07
N GLU A 70 -0.79 12.29 -12.90
CA GLU A 70 -2.03 12.49 -13.68
C GLU A 70 -3.25 11.86 -13.03
N TYR A 71 -3.07 10.88 -12.13
CA TYR A 71 -4.15 10.05 -11.59
C TYR A 71 -4.15 9.99 -10.08
N LEU A 72 -5.34 9.98 -9.49
CA LEU A 72 -5.61 9.40 -8.19
C LEU A 72 -5.67 7.88 -8.37
N TRP A 73 -4.85 7.16 -7.64
CA TRP A 73 -4.79 5.70 -7.66
C TRP A 73 -5.50 5.13 -6.43
N CYS A 74 -6.29 4.08 -6.60
CA CYS A 74 -6.90 3.31 -5.53
C CYS A 74 -6.55 1.83 -5.70
N LEU A 75 -5.93 1.21 -4.70
CA LEU A 75 -5.70 -0.22 -4.72
C LEU A 75 -7.01 -0.95 -4.40
N LEU A 76 -7.52 -1.75 -5.34
CA LEU A 76 -8.74 -2.54 -5.18
C LEU A 76 -8.42 -3.93 -4.64
N GLU A 77 -7.35 -4.55 -5.17
CA GLU A 77 -6.92 -5.90 -4.80
C GLU A 77 -5.40 -6.04 -4.91
N GLY A 78 -4.81 -6.92 -4.09
CA GLY A 78 -3.38 -7.17 -4.06
C GLY A 78 -2.63 -6.28 -3.08
N LYS A 79 -1.35 -6.07 -3.34
CA LYS A 79 -0.44 -5.31 -2.47
C LYS A 79 0.52 -4.47 -3.31
N VAL A 80 0.70 -3.21 -2.93
CA VAL A 80 1.58 -2.26 -3.62
C VAL A 80 2.58 -1.69 -2.62
N LYS A 81 3.84 -1.53 -3.03
CA LYS A 81 4.85 -0.79 -2.28
C LYS A 81 5.16 0.52 -2.98
N LYS A 82 5.24 1.60 -2.19
CA LYS A 82 5.88 2.86 -2.61
C LYS A 82 7.33 2.82 -2.17
N TYR A 83 8.23 3.15 -3.09
CA TYR A 83 9.66 3.14 -2.83
C TYR A 83 10.33 4.41 -3.36
N LYS A 84 11.45 4.75 -2.74
CA LYS A 84 12.34 5.80 -3.23
C LYS A 84 13.73 5.21 -3.41
N GLU A 85 14.37 5.55 -4.50
CA GLU A 85 15.76 5.21 -4.73
C GLU A 85 16.67 6.18 -3.97
N GLY A 86 17.54 5.62 -3.15
CA GLY A 86 18.54 6.36 -2.40
C GLY A 86 19.92 6.33 -3.08
N ILE A 87 20.91 6.81 -2.37
CA ILE A 87 22.30 6.82 -2.83
C ILE A 87 22.76 5.38 -3.14
N GLY A 88 23.39 5.19 -4.30
CA GLY A 88 23.90 3.89 -4.74
C GLY A 88 22.81 2.93 -5.25
N GLY A 89 21.63 3.41 -5.64
CA GLY A 89 20.55 2.60 -6.21
C GLY A 89 19.78 1.75 -5.19
N ARG A 90 20.08 1.91 -3.89
CA ARG A 90 19.39 1.18 -2.85
C ARG A 90 17.98 1.74 -2.65
N GLN A 91 17.00 0.87 -2.77
CA GLN A 91 15.60 1.24 -2.55
C GLN A 91 15.26 1.33 -1.06
N GLN A 92 14.47 2.32 -0.70
CA GLN A 92 13.80 2.40 0.60
C GLN A 92 12.29 2.26 0.38
N ILE A 93 11.67 1.27 0.99
CA ILE A 93 10.20 1.17 0.99
C ILE A 93 9.66 2.24 1.94
N ILE A 94 8.96 3.22 1.35
CA ILE A 94 8.41 4.36 2.09
C ILE A 94 7.08 3.95 2.72
N ARG A 95 6.22 3.27 1.93
CA ARG A 95 4.88 2.89 2.35
C ARG A 95 4.45 1.58 1.67
N LEU A 96 3.71 0.79 2.40
CA LEU A 96 2.94 -0.34 1.87
C LEU A 96 1.49 0.11 1.71
N ILE A 97 0.92 -0.14 0.55
CA ILE A 97 -0.47 0.17 0.22
C ILE A 97 -1.26 -1.13 0.25
N ARG A 98 -2.34 -1.13 0.98
CA ARG A 98 -3.31 -2.23 1.09
C ARG A 98 -4.60 -1.86 0.36
N PRO A 99 -5.49 -2.83 0.06
CA PRO A 99 -6.79 -2.54 -0.53
C PRO A 99 -7.55 -1.42 0.17
N ILE A 100 -8.29 -0.65 -0.62
CA ILE A 100 -9.09 0.53 -0.20
C ILE A 100 -8.23 1.74 0.20
N GLN A 101 -6.94 1.77 -0.15
CA GLN A 101 -6.11 2.94 0.08
C GLN A 101 -5.82 3.70 -1.22
N TYR A 102 -5.78 5.05 -1.08
CA TYR A 102 -5.47 5.97 -2.17
C TYR A 102 -4.00 6.34 -2.15
N PHE A 103 -3.44 6.57 -3.34
CA PHE A 103 -2.06 7.01 -3.48
C PHE A 103 -1.86 7.83 -4.77
N GLY A 104 -0.72 8.47 -4.90
CA GLY A 104 -0.37 9.31 -6.07
C GLY A 104 -0.76 10.79 -5.93
N HIS A 105 -1.87 11.12 -5.28
CA HIS A 105 -2.45 12.47 -5.17
C HIS A 105 -1.54 13.52 -4.50
N ARG A 106 -0.64 13.11 -3.57
CA ARG A 106 0.24 14.06 -2.88
C ARG A 106 1.08 14.90 -3.84
N ALA A 107 1.68 14.28 -4.86
CA ALA A 107 2.54 14.96 -5.81
C ALA A 107 1.74 15.98 -6.65
N TYR A 108 0.53 15.63 -7.04
CA TYR A 108 -0.38 16.54 -7.75
C TYR A 108 -0.72 17.78 -6.92
N PHE A 109 -1.17 17.57 -5.67
CA PHE A 109 -1.51 18.68 -4.77
C PHE A 109 -0.29 19.53 -4.37
N ALA A 110 0.91 18.97 -4.41
CA ALA A 110 2.14 19.71 -4.20
C ALA A 110 2.68 20.39 -5.48
N ASN A 111 2.00 20.19 -6.61
CA ASN A 111 2.40 20.69 -7.92
C ASN A 111 3.86 20.29 -8.29
N GLU A 112 4.20 19.01 -8.05
CA GLU A 112 5.53 18.46 -8.31
C GLU A 112 5.45 17.05 -8.93
N PRO A 113 6.48 16.59 -9.63
CA PRO A 113 6.58 15.21 -10.11
C PRO A 113 6.57 14.21 -8.94
N TYR A 114 6.31 12.93 -9.25
CA TYR A 114 6.42 11.87 -8.22
C TYR A 114 7.82 11.83 -7.62
N VAL A 115 7.92 11.94 -6.30
CA VAL A 115 9.19 11.81 -5.55
C VAL A 115 9.50 10.35 -5.17
N SER A 116 8.64 9.43 -5.56
CA SER A 116 8.76 7.99 -5.27
C SER A 116 8.01 7.19 -6.31
N GLY A 117 8.48 5.99 -6.63
CA GLY A 117 7.77 5.05 -7.48
C GLY A 117 6.76 4.19 -6.71
N ALA A 118 5.87 3.51 -7.44
CA ALA A 118 4.96 2.49 -6.93
C ALA A 118 5.06 1.21 -7.77
N ILE A 119 5.13 0.05 -7.10
CA ILE A 119 5.28 -1.29 -7.71
C ILE A 119 4.30 -2.25 -7.08
N ALA A 120 3.65 -3.08 -7.90
CA ALA A 120 2.83 -4.19 -7.45
C ALA A 120 3.70 -5.31 -6.85
N MET A 121 3.43 -5.74 -5.63
CA MET A 121 4.17 -6.81 -4.93
C MET A 121 3.66 -8.20 -5.29
N GLU A 122 2.43 -8.28 -5.76
CA GLU A 122 1.74 -9.47 -6.24
C GLU A 122 0.78 -9.06 -7.36
N PRO A 123 0.07 -9.98 -8.05
CA PRO A 123 -0.99 -9.59 -8.98
C PRO A 123 -1.96 -8.64 -8.28
N SER A 124 -2.16 -7.46 -8.86
CA SER A 124 -2.90 -6.37 -8.21
C SER A 124 -3.86 -5.70 -9.18
N VAL A 125 -5.01 -5.28 -8.67
CA VAL A 125 -6.03 -4.52 -9.39
C VAL A 125 -6.06 -3.11 -8.83
N VAL A 126 -5.92 -2.11 -9.70
CA VAL A 126 -5.85 -0.70 -9.30
C VAL A 126 -6.86 0.10 -10.09
N GLY A 127 -7.67 0.87 -9.39
CA GLY A 127 -8.57 1.85 -9.98
C GLY A 127 -7.88 3.21 -10.13
N THR A 128 -8.26 3.97 -11.16
CA THR A 128 -7.74 5.31 -11.40
C THR A 128 -8.86 6.30 -11.69
N ILE A 129 -8.68 7.54 -11.22
CA ILE A 129 -9.48 8.71 -11.58
C ILE A 129 -8.50 9.81 -12.03
N PRO A 130 -8.73 10.50 -13.16
CA PRO A 130 -7.90 11.64 -13.53
C PRO A 130 -7.89 12.70 -12.43
N MET A 131 -6.71 13.22 -12.07
CA MET A 131 -6.59 14.22 -10.99
C MET A 131 -7.34 15.52 -11.31
N LYS A 132 -7.50 15.89 -12.58
CA LYS A 132 -8.33 17.04 -12.97
C LYS A 132 -9.79 16.89 -12.54
N ILE A 133 -10.35 15.70 -12.69
CA ILE A 133 -11.73 15.41 -12.23
C ILE A 133 -11.80 15.48 -10.71
N VAL A 134 -10.77 14.98 -10.01
CA VAL A 134 -10.71 15.08 -8.54
C VAL A 134 -10.65 16.55 -8.08
N GLU A 135 -9.87 17.39 -8.78
CA GLU A 135 -9.75 18.82 -8.52
C GLU A 135 -11.09 19.55 -8.73
N GLU A 136 -11.77 19.31 -9.86
CA GLU A 136 -13.09 19.86 -10.15
C GLU A 136 -14.14 19.47 -9.07
N LEU A 137 -14.09 18.23 -8.61
CA LEU A 137 -14.94 17.75 -7.52
C LEU A 137 -14.63 18.43 -6.18
N ILE A 138 -13.34 18.67 -5.89
CA ILE A 138 -12.91 19.35 -4.66
C ILE A 138 -13.39 20.81 -4.64
N ASP A 139 -13.37 21.51 -5.77
CA ASP A 139 -13.81 22.90 -5.88
C ASP A 139 -15.30 23.05 -5.51
N GLY A 140 -16.11 22.06 -5.81
CA GLY A 140 -17.54 22.03 -5.48
C GLY A 140 -17.89 21.37 -4.14
N ASN A 141 -16.99 20.53 -3.61
CA ASN A 141 -17.29 19.69 -2.46
C ASN A 141 -16.28 19.86 -1.31
N ARG A 142 -16.63 20.69 -0.34
CA ARG A 142 -15.81 20.94 0.84
C ARG A 142 -15.50 19.67 1.65
N GLN A 143 -16.41 18.69 1.69
CA GLN A 143 -16.19 17.45 2.46
C GLN A 143 -15.12 16.59 1.79
N LEU A 144 -15.05 16.59 0.44
CA LEU A 144 -14.00 15.91 -0.29
C LEU A 144 -12.63 16.57 -0.07
N ALA A 145 -12.57 17.93 -0.03
CA ALA A 145 -11.36 18.64 0.33
C ALA A 145 -10.86 18.24 1.74
N TRP A 146 -11.75 18.21 2.74
CA TRP A 146 -11.42 17.78 4.08
C TRP A 146 -10.97 16.32 4.15
N PHE A 147 -11.55 15.44 3.35
CA PHE A 147 -11.08 14.04 3.24
C PHE A 147 -9.60 13.98 2.86
N PHE A 148 -9.18 14.71 1.81
CA PHE A 148 -7.76 14.73 1.40
C PHE A 148 -6.86 15.42 2.42
N ILE A 149 -7.32 16.49 3.08
CA ILE A 149 -6.56 17.14 4.16
C ILE A 149 -6.30 16.16 5.30
N HIS A 150 -7.32 15.41 5.75
CA HIS A 150 -7.18 14.39 6.79
C HIS A 150 -6.20 13.27 6.36
N GLU A 151 -6.34 12.75 5.13
CA GLU A 151 -5.44 11.73 4.60
C GLU A 151 -3.98 12.20 4.57
N LEU A 152 -3.74 13.40 4.06
CA LEU A 152 -2.39 13.97 3.97
C LEU A 152 -1.80 14.24 5.36
N SER A 153 -2.57 14.81 6.27
CA SER A 153 -2.15 15.11 7.65
C SER A 153 -1.81 13.82 8.41
N HIS A 154 -2.64 12.79 8.27
CA HIS A 154 -2.40 11.49 8.90
C HIS A 154 -1.14 10.82 8.35
N ASN A 155 -0.96 10.88 7.02
CA ASN A 155 0.23 10.36 6.37
C ASN A 155 1.51 11.11 6.78
N LEU A 156 1.43 12.42 7.01
CA LEU A 156 2.55 13.22 7.53
C LEU A 156 2.97 12.74 8.93
N GLY A 157 2.03 12.63 9.88
CA GLY A 157 2.32 12.15 11.23
C GLY A 157 2.93 10.73 11.25
N ARG A 158 2.45 9.84 10.35
CA ARG A 158 3.07 8.52 10.18
C ARG A 158 4.51 8.60 9.65
N SER A 159 4.77 9.54 8.74
CA SER A 159 6.12 9.75 8.20
C SER A 159 7.07 10.26 9.28
N ASP A 160 6.63 11.20 10.14
CA ASP A 160 7.42 11.72 11.26
C ASP A 160 7.79 10.60 12.24
N THR A 161 6.81 9.80 12.63
CA THR A 161 7.05 8.62 13.48
C THR A 161 8.04 7.65 12.85
N LYS A 162 7.91 7.39 11.53
CA LYS A 162 8.82 6.50 10.81
C LYS A 162 10.25 7.05 10.76
N ILE A 163 10.45 8.36 10.58
CA ILE A 163 11.76 8.99 10.59
C ILE A 163 12.44 8.73 11.93
N VAL A 164 11.76 8.99 13.05
CA VAL A 164 12.29 8.74 14.40
C VAL A 164 12.65 7.26 14.59
N ASN A 165 11.75 6.35 14.22
CA ASN A 165 12.00 4.91 14.35
C ASN A 165 13.20 4.43 13.51
N LEU A 166 13.37 4.94 12.29
CA LEU A 166 14.49 4.57 11.41
C LEU A 166 15.84 5.15 11.88
N THR A 167 15.84 6.27 12.59
CA THR A 167 17.05 6.97 13.02
C THR A 167 17.49 6.57 14.43
N GLN A 168 16.56 6.31 15.35
CA GLN A 168 16.86 6.06 16.75
C GLN A 168 16.88 4.58 17.14
N LYS A 169 16.11 3.71 16.45
CA LYS A 169 16.10 2.27 16.76
C LYS A 169 17.32 1.55 16.20
N HIS A 170 17.84 0.59 16.97
CA HIS A 170 18.85 -0.34 16.49
C HIS A 170 18.31 -1.27 15.40
N ILE A 171 19.20 -1.94 14.69
CA ILE A 171 18.85 -2.86 13.57
C ILE A 171 17.78 -3.86 14.00
N ARG A 172 17.90 -4.44 15.19
CA ARG A 172 16.98 -5.43 15.73
C ARG A 172 15.58 -4.85 15.93
N GLY A 173 15.48 -3.68 16.56
CA GLY A 173 14.21 -2.97 16.77
C GLY A 173 13.55 -2.55 15.45
N ARG A 174 14.35 -2.11 14.46
CA ARG A 174 13.84 -1.72 13.14
C ARG A 174 13.23 -2.89 12.36
N LEU A 175 13.86 -4.09 12.41
CA LEU A 175 13.29 -5.26 11.77
C LEU A 175 12.03 -5.74 12.49
N ALA A 176 12.02 -5.73 13.82
CA ALA A 176 10.82 -6.03 14.60
C ALA A 176 9.68 -5.06 14.28
N GLU A 177 9.97 -3.75 14.19
CA GLU A 177 9.01 -2.73 13.75
C GLU A 177 8.45 -3.02 12.36
N ALA A 178 9.32 -3.39 11.40
CA ALA A 178 8.88 -3.75 10.06
C ALA A 178 7.90 -4.94 10.09
N LEU A 179 8.19 -5.98 10.87
CA LEU A 179 7.30 -7.14 11.03
C LEU A 179 5.98 -6.74 11.72
N VAL A 180 6.01 -5.90 12.76
CA VAL A 180 4.80 -5.38 13.41
C VAL A 180 3.95 -4.57 12.43
N VAL A 181 4.55 -3.73 11.60
CA VAL A 181 3.85 -2.99 10.53
C VAL A 181 3.18 -3.94 9.53
N LEU A 182 3.81 -5.09 9.22
CA LEU A 182 3.20 -6.10 8.35
C LEU A 182 2.00 -6.77 9.03
N ILE A 183 2.08 -7.11 10.33
CA ILE A 183 0.97 -7.63 11.12
C ILE A 183 -0.20 -6.63 11.11
N ASP A 184 0.06 -5.37 11.44
CA ASP A 184 -0.98 -4.34 11.57
C ASP A 184 -1.65 -4.00 10.23
N ASN A 185 -0.93 -4.15 9.10
CA ASN A 185 -1.47 -3.84 7.78
C ASN A 185 -2.20 -5.02 7.13
N TYR A 186 -1.73 -6.24 7.31
CA TYR A 186 -2.18 -7.40 6.53
C TYR A 186 -2.71 -8.54 7.39
N GLY A 187 -2.46 -8.51 8.71
CA GLY A 187 -2.87 -9.58 9.61
C GLY A 187 -2.14 -10.90 9.34
N PHE A 188 -2.79 -11.97 9.72
CA PHE A 188 -2.32 -13.33 9.57
C PHE A 188 -3.18 -14.12 8.58
N GLU A 189 -2.67 -15.23 8.09
CA GLU A 189 -3.41 -16.24 7.36
C GLU A 189 -4.42 -16.96 8.28
N GLU A 190 -5.12 -17.94 7.73
CA GLU A 190 -6.13 -18.71 8.48
C GLU A 190 -5.56 -19.46 9.70
N ASP A 191 -4.24 -19.74 9.72
CA ASP A 191 -3.55 -20.38 10.85
C ASP A 191 -3.36 -19.43 12.05
N GLY A 192 -3.67 -18.15 11.90
CA GLY A 192 -3.56 -17.13 12.96
C GLY A 192 -2.13 -16.71 13.32
N GLU A 193 -1.10 -17.22 12.64
CA GLU A 193 0.30 -16.98 12.97
C GLU A 193 1.16 -16.61 11.77
N THR A 194 0.84 -17.10 10.56
CA THR A 194 1.60 -16.77 9.34
C THR A 194 1.18 -15.41 8.81
N LEU A 195 2.15 -14.52 8.55
CA LEU A 195 1.89 -13.21 7.99
C LEU A 195 1.21 -13.32 6.62
N ASN A 196 0.09 -12.64 6.44
CA ASN A 196 -0.63 -12.59 5.16
C ASN A 196 0.05 -11.67 4.13
N ILE A 197 1.39 -11.74 4.07
CA ILE A 197 2.24 -11.08 3.07
C ILE A 197 3.58 -11.79 2.95
N TYR A 198 4.03 -12.05 1.72
CA TYR A 198 5.29 -12.73 1.44
C TYR A 198 6.32 -11.76 0.89
N MET A 199 7.24 -11.33 1.74
CA MET A 199 8.30 -10.40 1.37
C MET A 199 9.63 -11.11 1.09
N SER A 200 10.38 -10.60 0.12
CA SER A 200 11.78 -11.01 -0.06
C SER A 200 12.66 -10.48 1.09
N ARG A 201 13.82 -11.07 1.29
CA ARG A 201 14.81 -10.56 2.25
C ARG A 201 15.24 -9.13 1.93
N GLU A 202 15.33 -8.82 0.66
CA GLU A 202 15.62 -7.49 0.16
C GLU A 202 14.50 -6.51 0.49
N ASP A 203 13.22 -6.87 0.27
CA ASP A 203 12.09 -6.01 0.62
C ASP A 203 12.02 -5.74 2.13
N LEU A 204 12.27 -6.77 2.97
CA LEU A 204 12.35 -6.60 4.42
C LEU A 204 13.49 -5.67 4.83
N ALA A 205 14.66 -5.82 4.20
CA ALA A 205 15.80 -4.93 4.41
C ALA A 205 15.47 -3.49 3.99
N ASN A 206 14.83 -3.32 2.82
CA ASN A 206 14.41 -2.03 2.30
C ASN A 206 13.28 -1.38 3.13
N LEU A 207 12.42 -2.16 3.78
CA LEU A 207 11.38 -1.65 4.68
C LEU A 207 11.97 -1.16 6.02
N SER A 208 12.97 -1.89 6.55
CA SER A 208 13.60 -1.65 7.85
C SER A 208 14.90 -0.84 7.78
N ASN A 209 15.23 -0.29 6.61
CA ASN A 209 16.43 0.52 6.37
C ASN A 209 17.73 -0.17 6.83
N MET A 210 17.99 -1.38 6.34
CA MET A 210 19.22 -2.12 6.60
C MET A 210 19.70 -2.87 5.37
N THR A 211 20.91 -3.42 5.41
CA THR A 211 21.39 -4.29 4.34
C THR A 211 20.68 -5.64 4.39
N THR A 212 20.56 -6.32 3.23
CA THR A 212 19.97 -7.67 3.15
C THR A 212 20.67 -8.65 4.08
N SER A 213 22.00 -8.57 4.21
CA SER A 213 22.78 -9.42 5.13
C SER A 213 22.41 -9.19 6.59
N ASN A 214 22.17 -7.92 6.99
CA ASN A 214 21.71 -7.60 8.34
C ASN A 214 20.28 -8.12 8.58
N ALA A 215 19.39 -7.97 7.61
CA ALA A 215 18.04 -8.51 7.71
C ALA A 215 18.05 -10.03 7.91
N ILE A 216 18.86 -10.76 7.12
CA ILE A 216 19.01 -12.23 7.23
C ILE A 216 19.51 -12.61 8.63
N ARG A 217 20.61 -11.97 9.10
CA ARG A 217 21.16 -12.26 10.45
C ARG A 217 20.17 -11.98 11.58
N THR A 218 19.45 -10.88 11.49
CA THR A 218 18.46 -10.51 12.52
C THR A 218 17.25 -11.44 12.50
N LEU A 219 16.77 -11.85 11.31
CA LEU A 219 15.74 -12.89 11.20
C LEU A 219 16.19 -14.21 11.83
N SER A 220 17.44 -14.65 11.57
CA SER A 220 18.01 -15.86 12.19
C SER A 220 18.08 -15.75 13.73
N SER A 221 18.41 -14.57 14.26
CA SER A 221 18.34 -14.32 15.73
C SER A 221 16.91 -14.50 16.26
N PHE A 222 15.90 -13.94 15.59
CA PHE A 222 14.51 -14.11 16.01
C PHE A 222 14.02 -15.57 15.92
N VAL A 223 14.52 -16.34 14.95
CA VAL A 223 14.24 -17.79 14.86
C VAL A 223 14.87 -18.54 16.03
N ASN A 224 16.15 -18.29 16.33
CA ASN A 224 16.86 -18.93 17.44
C ASN A 224 16.22 -18.61 18.82
N GLU A 225 15.60 -17.43 18.92
CA GLU A 225 14.87 -17.00 20.13
C GLU A 225 13.40 -17.47 20.18
N HIS A 226 12.98 -18.26 19.20
CA HIS A 226 11.60 -18.74 19.08
C HIS A 226 10.54 -17.61 19.02
N VAL A 227 10.92 -16.45 18.46
CA VAL A 227 9.99 -15.32 18.22
C VAL A 227 9.22 -15.53 16.93
N ILE A 228 9.90 -16.04 15.89
CA ILE A 228 9.35 -16.32 14.56
C ILE A 228 9.85 -17.66 14.01
N VAL A 229 9.14 -18.21 13.02
CA VAL A 229 9.64 -19.23 12.10
C VAL A 229 9.68 -18.64 10.71
N VAL A 230 10.68 -19.05 9.92
CA VAL A 230 10.87 -18.58 8.55
C VAL A 230 10.96 -19.77 7.61
N ASP A 231 10.04 -19.85 6.65
CA ASP A 231 10.03 -20.82 5.56
C ASP A 231 9.97 -20.09 4.21
N GLY A 232 11.09 -20.07 3.49
CA GLY A 232 11.21 -19.31 2.26
C GLY A 232 10.86 -17.81 2.48
N ARG A 233 9.74 -17.36 1.92
CA ARG A 233 9.22 -15.98 2.09
C ARG A 233 8.10 -15.90 3.15
N ARG A 234 7.65 -17.02 3.66
CA ARG A 234 6.65 -17.11 4.73
C ARG A 234 7.33 -16.81 6.07
N ILE A 235 6.69 -15.99 6.87
CA ILE A 235 7.11 -15.70 8.25
C ILE A 235 5.94 -16.00 9.16
N LYS A 236 6.15 -16.93 10.08
CA LYS A 236 5.20 -17.30 11.12
C LYS A 236 5.65 -16.64 12.43
N VAL A 237 4.76 -15.90 13.06
CA VAL A 237 5.03 -15.21 14.32
C VAL A 237 4.58 -16.08 15.48
N LEU A 238 5.55 -16.65 16.21
CA LEU A 238 5.27 -17.50 17.37
C LEU A 238 4.97 -16.70 18.64
N ASN A 239 5.57 -15.51 18.77
CA ASN A 239 5.40 -14.69 19.95
C ASN A 239 5.30 -13.20 19.58
N GLU A 240 4.08 -12.78 19.24
CA GLU A 240 3.78 -11.39 18.89
C GLU A 240 4.06 -10.42 20.05
N PRO A 241 3.70 -10.70 21.33
CA PRO A 241 4.03 -9.81 22.45
C PRO A 241 5.54 -9.51 22.58
N ILE A 242 6.39 -10.52 22.42
CA ILE A 242 7.85 -10.36 22.45
C ILE A 242 8.30 -9.54 21.24
N LEU A 243 7.78 -9.82 20.03
CA LEU A 243 8.11 -9.07 18.83
C LEU A 243 7.76 -7.58 18.99
N ARG A 244 6.58 -7.26 19.51
CA ARG A 244 6.14 -5.88 19.81
C ARG A 244 7.02 -5.22 20.87
N LYS A 245 7.45 -5.97 21.89
CA LYS A 245 8.39 -5.46 22.92
C LYS A 245 9.75 -5.13 22.30
N ILE A 246 10.28 -6.00 21.43
CA ILE A 246 11.53 -5.73 20.70
C ILE A 246 11.38 -4.51 19.79
N SER A 247 10.25 -4.39 19.09
CA SER A 247 9.95 -3.22 18.25
C SER A 247 9.96 -1.91 19.04
N LYS A 248 9.52 -1.94 20.30
CA LYS A 248 9.40 -0.74 21.16
C LYS A 248 10.73 -0.34 21.82
N PHE A 249 11.53 -1.30 22.22
CA PHE A 249 12.69 -1.08 23.10
C PHE A 249 14.01 -1.57 22.52
N GLY A 250 14.03 -2.24 21.37
CA GLY A 250 15.19 -2.85 20.71
C GLY A 250 15.98 -1.97 19.77
#